data_f1bc05c44e9f9124b43d0c253ca8fdc1
#
_entry.id   f1bc05c44e9f9124b43d0c253ca8fdc1
#
_cell.length_a   1.000
_cell.length_b   1.000
_cell.length_c   1.000
_cell.angle_alpha   90.00
_cell.angle_beta   90.00
_cell.angle_gamma   90.00
#
_symmetry.space_group_name_H-M   'P 1'
#
loop_
_entity.id
_entity.type
_entity.pdbx_description
1 polymer ?
#
loop_
_entity_poly.entity_id
_entity_poly.type
_entity_poly.pdbx_seq_one_letter_code
_entity_poly.pdbx_strand_id
1 'polypeptide(L)'
;MKAGKILLSIIILLGVVLFFSVFVVKEVNQAIVLQFGDPKKIILKPGLNFKIPFIQNVVFLDKRILNLDTPPEEVIASDQKRLIVDAFARFQIVDPLKFYISVGNERVARSRLATIINSRIRNVLGQQELQTLLSQDRSKQM
;
A
#
# COMPACT_ATOMS: atom_id res chain seq x y z
N MET A 1 -8.39 53.30 -13.50
CA MET A 1 -7.10 52.55 -13.41
C MET A 1 -7.03 51.54 -12.25
N LYS A 2 -7.71 51.72 -11.12
CA LYS A 2 -7.68 50.75 -9.98
C LYS A 2 -8.50 49.49 -10.25
N ALA A 3 -9.66 49.60 -10.88
CA ALA A 3 -10.53 48.47 -11.19
C ALA A 3 -9.90 47.43 -12.13
N GLY A 4 -9.15 47.86 -13.15
CA GLY A 4 -8.45 46.93 -14.05
C GLY A 4 -7.34 46.10 -13.36
N LYS A 5 -6.64 46.70 -12.41
CA LYS A 5 -5.60 45.98 -11.64
C LYS A 5 -6.24 44.93 -10.69
N ILE A 6 -7.41 45.25 -10.12
CA ILE A 6 -8.16 44.33 -9.27
C ILE A 6 -8.68 43.16 -10.12
N LEU A 7 -9.26 43.44 -11.29
CA LEU A 7 -9.74 42.41 -12.20
C LEU A 7 -8.62 41.47 -12.66
N LEU A 8 -7.46 42.04 -13.03
CA LEU A 8 -6.28 41.27 -13.40
C LEU A 8 -5.81 40.36 -12.25
N SER A 9 -5.76 40.87 -11.00
CA SER A 9 -5.38 40.12 -9.82
C SER A 9 -6.32 38.94 -9.55
N ILE A 10 -7.64 39.13 -9.74
CA ILE A 10 -8.65 38.08 -9.57
C ILE A 10 -8.47 36.98 -10.62
N ILE A 11 -8.21 37.35 -11.88
CA ILE A 11 -7.97 36.40 -12.97
C ILE A 11 -6.72 35.55 -12.70
N ILE A 12 -5.64 36.18 -12.25
CA ILE A 12 -4.41 35.48 -11.89
C ILE A 12 -4.66 34.52 -10.73
N LEU A 13 -5.34 34.96 -9.68
CA LEU A 13 -5.70 34.12 -8.54
C LEU A 13 -6.54 32.91 -8.94
N LEU A 14 -7.54 33.13 -9.81
CA LEU A 14 -8.40 32.07 -10.34
C LEU A 14 -7.58 31.06 -11.16
N GLY A 15 -6.66 31.52 -11.99
CA GLY A 15 -5.76 30.68 -12.78
C GLY A 15 -4.86 29.80 -11.90
N VAL A 16 -4.31 30.36 -10.83
CA VAL A 16 -3.50 29.62 -9.87
C VAL A 16 -4.32 28.55 -9.17
N VAL A 17 -5.54 28.86 -8.70
CA VAL A 17 -6.45 27.89 -8.07
C VAL A 17 -6.79 26.75 -9.03
N LEU A 18 -7.11 27.04 -10.28
CA LEU A 18 -7.41 26.05 -11.31
C LEU A 18 -6.20 25.14 -11.59
N PHE A 19 -4.99 25.71 -11.64
CA PHE A 19 -3.77 24.95 -11.85
C PHE A 19 -3.51 23.92 -10.71
N PHE A 20 -3.73 24.31 -9.46
CA PHE A 20 -3.59 23.42 -8.31
C PHE A 20 -4.78 22.45 -8.13
N SER A 21 -5.87 22.64 -8.86
CA SER A 21 -7.06 21.79 -8.80
C SER A 21 -6.91 20.50 -9.60
N VAL A 22 -6.03 20.47 -10.60
CA VAL A 22 -5.89 19.35 -11.53
C VAL A 22 -4.81 18.39 -11.05
N PHE A 23 -5.08 17.07 -11.13
CA PHE A 23 -4.08 16.04 -10.91
C PHE A 23 -4.29 14.84 -11.84
N VAL A 24 -3.24 14.07 -12.07
CA VAL A 24 -3.24 12.93 -12.96
C VAL A 24 -3.07 11.64 -12.16
N VAL A 25 -3.94 10.68 -12.40
CA VAL A 25 -3.80 9.31 -11.89
C VAL A 25 -3.17 8.45 -12.99
N LYS A 26 -2.01 7.87 -12.70
CA LYS A 26 -1.30 6.97 -13.62
C LYS A 26 -1.98 5.60 -13.66
N GLU A 27 -1.76 4.83 -14.74
CA GLU A 27 -2.33 3.49 -14.90
C GLU A 27 -1.96 2.50 -13.79
N VAL A 28 -0.77 2.64 -13.23
CA VAL A 28 -0.24 1.81 -12.15
C VAL A 28 -0.79 2.18 -10.77
N ASN A 29 -1.45 3.33 -10.66
CA ASN A 29 -1.94 3.88 -9.41
C ASN A 29 -3.47 3.90 -9.36
N GLN A 30 -3.98 3.86 -8.17
CA GLN A 30 -5.32 4.24 -7.78
C GLN A 30 -5.22 5.39 -6.77
N ALA A 31 -6.24 6.21 -6.68
CA ALA A 31 -6.18 7.39 -5.82
C ALA A 31 -7.42 7.50 -4.93
N ILE A 32 -7.21 7.99 -3.73
CA ILE A 32 -8.27 8.36 -2.79
C ILE A 32 -8.19 9.86 -2.58
N VAL A 33 -9.28 10.55 -2.80
CA VAL A 33 -9.41 11.97 -2.47
C VAL A 33 -9.96 12.08 -1.06
N LEU A 34 -9.15 12.64 -0.19
CA LEU A 34 -9.48 12.89 1.21
C LEU A 34 -9.90 14.34 1.39
N GLN A 35 -10.91 14.56 2.19
CA GLN A 35 -11.33 15.88 2.63
C GLN A 35 -11.26 15.93 4.15
N PHE A 36 -10.36 16.74 4.69
CA PHE A 36 -10.08 16.78 6.14
C PHE A 36 -9.76 15.41 6.76
N GLY A 37 -9.10 14.53 5.98
CA GLY A 37 -8.78 13.17 6.41
C GLY A 37 -9.85 12.11 6.12
N ASP A 38 -11.05 12.52 5.74
CA ASP A 38 -12.17 11.62 5.43
C ASP A 38 -12.19 11.26 3.93
N PRO A 39 -12.24 9.97 3.55
CA PRO A 39 -12.27 9.54 2.15
C PRO A 39 -13.61 9.89 1.49
N LYS A 40 -13.58 10.82 0.51
CA LYS A 40 -14.77 11.27 -0.22
C LYS A 40 -14.92 10.66 -1.61
N LYS A 41 -13.82 10.41 -2.29
CA LYS A 41 -13.85 9.91 -3.66
C LYS A 41 -12.73 8.91 -3.90
N ILE A 42 -13.06 7.80 -4.56
CA ILE A 42 -12.11 6.78 -4.99
C ILE A 42 -11.98 6.86 -6.50
N ILE A 43 -10.76 6.86 -7.00
CA ILE A 43 -10.44 6.94 -8.43
C ILE A 43 -9.63 5.70 -8.80
N LEU A 44 -10.27 4.78 -9.50
CA LEU A 44 -9.67 3.52 -9.94
C LEU A 44 -9.16 3.59 -11.38
N LYS A 45 -9.73 4.50 -12.18
CA LYS A 45 -9.37 4.68 -13.60
C LYS A 45 -8.27 5.74 -13.74
N PRO A 46 -7.28 5.50 -14.61
CA PRO A 46 -6.27 6.50 -14.91
C PRO A 46 -6.88 7.68 -15.67
N GLY A 47 -6.25 8.83 -15.56
CA GLY A 47 -6.66 10.04 -16.27
C GLY A 47 -6.59 11.30 -15.44
N LEU A 48 -7.06 12.38 -16.04
CA LEU A 48 -7.16 13.70 -15.43
C LEU A 48 -8.34 13.73 -14.45
N ASN A 49 -8.08 14.22 -13.27
CA ASN A 49 -9.07 14.38 -12.21
C ASN A 49 -8.93 15.75 -11.57
N PHE A 50 -10.01 16.19 -10.90
CA PHE A 50 -10.06 17.47 -10.22
C PHE A 50 -10.22 17.26 -8.72
N LYS A 51 -9.54 18.11 -7.95
CA LYS A 51 -9.69 18.23 -6.51
C LYS A 51 -9.89 19.69 -6.11
N ILE A 52 -10.45 19.92 -4.95
CA ILE A 52 -10.53 21.27 -4.37
C ILE A 52 -9.18 21.53 -3.70
N PRO A 53 -8.38 22.49 -4.19
CA PRO A 53 -7.09 22.81 -3.58
C PRO A 53 -7.31 23.29 -2.14
N PHE A 54 -6.30 23.09 -1.29
CA PHE A 54 -6.28 23.42 0.15
C PHE A 54 -7.24 22.62 1.05
N ILE A 55 -8.35 22.10 0.54
CA ILE A 55 -9.35 21.35 1.30
C ILE A 55 -9.18 19.85 1.09
N GLN A 56 -8.84 19.43 -0.12
CA GLN A 56 -8.74 18.03 -0.50
C GLN A 56 -7.29 17.62 -0.75
N ASN A 57 -6.91 16.50 -0.13
CA ASN A 57 -5.64 15.81 -0.36
C ASN A 57 -5.87 14.53 -1.16
N VAL A 58 -4.89 14.18 -2.00
CA VAL A 58 -4.94 12.95 -2.80
C VAL A 58 -3.87 12.00 -2.30
N VAL A 59 -4.29 10.78 -1.95
CA VAL A 59 -3.39 9.67 -1.60
C VAL A 59 -3.36 8.70 -2.76
N PHE A 60 -2.16 8.46 -3.30
CA PHE A 60 -1.94 7.48 -4.35
C PHE A 60 -1.54 6.15 -3.73
N LEU A 61 -2.15 5.07 -4.22
CA LEU A 61 -1.86 3.70 -3.84
C LEU A 61 -1.49 2.93 -5.11
N ASP A 62 -0.47 2.09 -5.03
CA ASP A 62 -0.08 1.22 -6.15
C ASP A 62 -1.09 0.09 -6.29
N LYS A 63 -1.62 -0.14 -7.50
CA LYS A 63 -2.56 -1.24 -7.79
C LYS A 63 -1.88 -2.50 -8.31
N ARG A 64 -0.56 -2.45 -8.53
CA ARG A 64 0.22 -3.61 -8.98
C ARG A 64 0.38 -4.62 -7.85
N ILE A 65 0.86 -5.79 -8.23
CA ILE A 65 1.32 -6.79 -7.27
C ILE A 65 2.65 -6.29 -6.68
N LEU A 66 2.69 -6.14 -5.37
CA LEU A 66 3.83 -5.65 -4.62
C LEU A 66 4.53 -6.82 -3.95
N ASN A 67 5.87 -6.83 -4.00
CA ASN A 67 6.67 -7.81 -3.29
C ASN A 67 6.87 -7.37 -1.84
N LEU A 68 6.85 -8.34 -0.95
CA LEU A 68 7.19 -8.20 0.46
C LEU A 68 8.27 -9.23 0.79
N ASP A 69 9.48 -8.75 0.96
CA ASP A 69 10.60 -9.56 1.44
C ASP A 69 10.70 -9.36 2.95
N THR A 70 10.70 -10.45 3.70
CA THR A 70 10.92 -10.41 5.15
C THR A 70 12.39 -10.72 5.43
N PRO A 71 13.02 -10.05 6.41
CA PRO A 71 14.38 -10.41 6.78
C PRO A 71 14.41 -11.87 7.27
N PRO A 72 15.52 -12.61 6.99
CA PRO A 72 15.69 -13.96 7.46
C PRO A 72 15.55 -14.03 8.99
N GLU A 73 14.76 -14.98 9.48
CA GLU A 73 14.49 -15.16 10.90
C GLU A 73 14.97 -16.55 11.36
N GLU A 74 15.60 -16.61 12.54
CA GLU A 74 15.99 -17.85 13.16
C GLU A 74 14.78 -18.43 13.92
N VAL A 75 14.39 -19.65 13.56
CA VAL A 75 13.28 -20.40 14.18
C VAL A 75 13.80 -21.72 14.73
N ILE A 76 13.36 -22.07 15.92
CA ILE A 76 13.67 -23.35 16.54
C ILE A 76 12.53 -24.33 16.24
N ALA A 77 12.85 -25.44 15.55
CA ALA A 77 11.90 -26.51 15.27
C ALA A 77 11.60 -27.35 16.54
N SER A 78 10.58 -28.21 16.47
CA SER A 78 10.19 -29.07 17.64
C SER A 78 11.28 -30.03 18.09
N ASP A 79 12.20 -30.37 17.19
CA ASP A 79 13.37 -31.23 17.47
C ASP A 79 14.61 -30.45 17.98
N GLN A 80 14.41 -29.20 18.44
CA GLN A 80 15.43 -28.29 18.98
C GLN A 80 16.50 -27.86 17.95
N LYS A 81 16.30 -28.10 16.66
CA LYS A 81 17.19 -27.62 15.62
C LYS A 81 16.87 -26.19 15.23
N ARG A 82 17.92 -25.42 15.00
CA ARG A 82 17.81 -24.02 14.53
C ARG A 82 17.73 -23.98 13.02
N LEU A 83 16.75 -23.25 12.51
CA LEU A 83 16.52 -23.01 11.09
C LEU A 83 16.58 -21.53 10.82
N ILE A 84 17.28 -21.14 9.78
CA ILE A 84 17.20 -19.79 9.23
C ILE A 84 16.17 -19.85 8.09
N VAL A 85 15.06 -19.13 8.27
CA VAL A 85 13.95 -19.10 7.33
C VAL A 85 13.90 -17.76 6.66
N ASP A 86 13.95 -17.78 5.33
CA ASP A 86 13.73 -16.63 4.48
C ASP A 86 12.36 -16.76 3.82
N ALA A 87 11.54 -15.72 3.91
CA ALA A 87 10.20 -15.74 3.39
C ALA A 87 9.91 -14.50 2.53
N PHE A 88 9.29 -14.75 1.40
CA PHE A 88 8.78 -13.69 0.54
C PHE A 88 7.28 -13.87 0.31
N ALA A 89 6.59 -12.76 0.16
CA ALA A 89 5.18 -12.75 -0.16
C ALA A 89 4.86 -11.72 -1.25
N ARG A 90 3.71 -11.89 -1.87
CA ARG A 90 3.18 -10.93 -2.83
C ARG A 90 1.78 -10.52 -2.39
N PHE A 91 1.50 -9.24 -2.44
CA PHE A 91 0.18 -8.71 -2.11
C PHE A 91 -0.24 -7.64 -3.11
N GLN A 92 -1.54 -7.41 -3.20
CA GLN A 92 -2.13 -6.38 -4.05
C GLN A 92 -3.22 -5.63 -3.29
N ILE A 93 -3.29 -4.32 -3.50
CA ILE A 93 -4.34 -3.48 -2.93
C ILE A 93 -5.53 -3.49 -3.89
N VAL A 94 -6.53 -4.33 -3.60
CA VAL A 94 -7.73 -4.48 -4.43
C VAL A 94 -8.76 -3.41 -4.13
N ASP A 95 -9.00 -3.14 -2.83
CA ASP A 95 -9.94 -2.14 -2.36
C ASP A 95 -9.18 -1.01 -1.63
N PRO A 96 -8.95 0.13 -2.30
CA PRO A 96 -8.20 1.23 -1.72
C PRO A 96 -8.88 1.84 -0.50
N LEU A 97 -10.23 1.86 -0.45
CA LEU A 97 -10.95 2.44 0.68
C LEU A 97 -10.77 1.61 1.94
N LYS A 98 -11.01 0.30 1.85
CA LYS A 98 -10.81 -0.62 2.99
C LYS A 98 -9.37 -0.62 3.44
N PHE A 99 -8.42 -0.61 2.48
CA PHE A 99 -7.01 -0.52 2.77
C PHE A 99 -6.66 0.74 3.56
N TYR A 100 -7.12 1.90 3.10
CA TYR A 100 -6.84 3.18 3.75
C TYR A 100 -7.41 3.24 5.18
N ILE A 101 -8.66 2.80 5.36
CA ILE A 101 -9.33 2.79 6.67
C ILE A 101 -8.64 1.83 7.65
N SER A 102 -8.22 0.64 7.17
CA SER A 102 -7.68 -0.42 8.03
C SER A 102 -6.20 -0.23 8.36
N VAL A 103 -5.43 0.27 7.40
CA VAL A 103 -3.96 0.27 7.45
C VAL A 103 -3.38 1.67 7.29
N GLY A 104 -4.03 2.53 6.52
CA GLY A 104 -3.65 3.91 6.27
C GLY A 104 -2.65 4.06 5.12
N ASN A 105 -1.54 3.35 5.13
CA ASN A 105 -0.50 3.46 4.10
C ASN A 105 0.24 2.14 3.85
N GLU A 106 0.96 2.09 2.73
CA GLU A 106 1.69 0.90 2.28
C GLU A 106 2.81 0.48 3.24
N ARG A 107 3.50 1.43 3.87
CA ARG A 107 4.58 1.12 4.83
C ARG A 107 4.05 0.34 6.03
N VAL A 108 2.93 0.79 6.59
CA VAL A 108 2.28 0.11 7.71
C VAL A 108 1.75 -1.26 7.28
N ALA A 109 1.22 -1.38 6.04
CA ALA A 109 0.80 -2.66 5.48
C ALA A 109 1.95 -3.66 5.44
N ARG A 110 3.09 -3.27 4.90
CA ARG A 110 4.29 -4.11 4.82
C ARG A 110 4.75 -4.58 6.20
N SER A 111 4.82 -3.67 7.16
CA SER A 111 5.23 -4.01 8.53
C SER A 111 4.25 -4.99 9.19
N ARG A 112 2.95 -4.77 9.09
CA ARG A 112 1.94 -5.68 9.66
C ARG A 112 1.95 -7.04 8.98
N LEU A 113 2.05 -7.08 7.65
CA LEU A 113 2.13 -8.33 6.89
C LEU A 113 3.39 -9.13 7.26
N ALA A 114 4.55 -8.48 7.35
CA ALA A 114 5.79 -9.13 7.78
C ALA A 114 5.65 -9.76 9.18
N THR A 115 5.08 -9.02 10.13
CA THR A 115 4.83 -9.54 11.48
C THR A 115 3.89 -10.76 11.47
N ILE A 116 2.81 -10.70 10.68
CA ILE A 116 1.86 -11.82 10.56
C ILE A 116 2.53 -13.04 9.94
N ILE A 117 3.29 -12.85 8.85
CA ILE A 117 4.00 -13.93 8.16
C ILE A 117 4.99 -14.60 9.10
N ASN A 118 5.85 -13.82 9.77
CA ASN A 118 6.85 -14.35 10.70
C ASN A 118 6.21 -15.10 11.86
N SER A 119 5.13 -14.56 12.43
CA SER A 119 4.39 -15.23 13.50
C SER A 119 3.78 -16.57 13.05
N ARG A 120 3.25 -16.62 11.83
CA ARG A 120 2.69 -17.85 11.26
C ARG A 120 3.75 -18.88 10.93
N ILE A 121 4.86 -18.46 10.34
CA ILE A 121 6.01 -19.33 10.06
C ILE A 121 6.53 -19.96 11.37
N ARG A 122 6.78 -19.15 12.38
CA ARG A 122 7.25 -19.62 13.68
C ARG A 122 6.29 -20.61 14.31
N ASN A 123 4.99 -20.35 14.25
CA ASN A 123 3.98 -21.24 14.81
C ASN A 123 3.92 -22.58 14.07
N VAL A 124 3.93 -22.57 12.74
CA VAL A 124 3.88 -23.79 11.93
C VAL A 124 5.16 -24.61 12.08
N LEU A 125 6.34 -23.99 11.98
CA LEU A 125 7.63 -24.68 12.08
C LEU A 125 7.93 -25.17 13.49
N GLY A 126 7.52 -24.42 14.51
CA GLY A 126 7.68 -24.83 15.91
C GLY A 126 6.85 -26.05 16.32
N GLN A 127 5.81 -26.38 15.54
CA GLN A 127 4.95 -27.55 15.78
C GLN A 127 5.36 -28.79 14.97
N GLN A 128 6.25 -28.66 13.98
CA GLN A 128 6.65 -29.72 13.08
C GLN A 128 8.10 -30.13 13.30
N GLU A 129 8.37 -31.43 13.14
CA GLU A 129 9.74 -31.95 13.11
C GLU A 129 10.39 -31.69 11.75
N LEU A 130 11.69 -31.38 11.76
CA LEU A 130 12.45 -31.05 10.56
C LEU A 130 12.38 -32.16 9.49
N GLN A 131 12.38 -33.42 9.92
CA GLN A 131 12.32 -34.57 9.00
C GLN A 131 10.99 -34.62 8.23
N THR A 132 9.89 -34.24 8.87
CA THR A 132 8.57 -34.21 8.21
C THR A 132 8.50 -33.11 7.16
N LEU A 133 9.10 -31.96 7.41
CA LEU A 133 9.19 -30.85 6.45
C LEU A 133 10.00 -31.22 5.22
N LEU A 134 11.12 -31.92 5.39
CA LEU A 134 11.99 -32.35 4.28
C LEU A 134 11.41 -33.52 3.48
N SER A 135 10.56 -34.37 4.10
CA SER A 135 9.96 -35.53 3.42
C SER A 135 8.76 -35.15 2.54
N GLN A 136 7.98 -34.12 2.93
CA GLN A 136 6.85 -33.65 2.12
C GLN A 136 7.28 -33.00 0.79
N ASP A 137 8.47 -32.45 0.71
CA ASP A 137 8.97 -31.82 -0.51
C ASP A 137 9.40 -32.85 -1.58
N ARG A 138 9.77 -34.06 -1.16
CA ARG A 138 10.13 -35.16 -2.09
C ARG A 138 8.91 -35.81 -2.76
N SER A 139 7.76 -35.83 -2.09
CA SER A 139 6.57 -36.48 -2.64
C SER A 139 5.80 -35.65 -3.67
N LYS A 140 6.12 -34.38 -3.82
CA LYS A 140 5.51 -33.49 -4.83
C LYS A 140 6.33 -33.37 -6.13
N GLN A 141 7.51 -33.99 -6.19
CA GLN A 141 8.36 -33.98 -7.38
C GLN A 141 8.38 -35.30 -8.15
N MET A 142 7.59 -36.28 -7.74
CA MET A 142 7.28 -37.50 -8.49
C MET A 142 5.82 -37.43 -9.01
#